data_1a480a62b89739f8b7924680c30a3123
#
_entry.id   1a480a62b89739f8b7924680c30a3123
#
_cell.length_a   1.000
_cell.length_b   1.000
_cell.length_c   1.000
_cell.angle_alpha   90.00
_cell.angle_beta   90.00
_cell.angle_gamma   90.00
#
_symmetry.space_group_name_H-M   'P 1'
#
loop_
_entity.id
_entity.type
_entity.pdbx_description
1 polymer ?
#
loop_
_entity_poly.entity_id
_entity_poly.type
_entity_poly.pdbx_seq_one_letter_code
_entity_poly.pdbx_strand_id
1 'polypeptide(L)'
;MNAEQFFRYVGMVCAFFGFTHYAALLLWGVLSTKLLRSQRASNRIEPYERSRLRQDLPGVTMILPGYNEAVTIVGAVGSALRLEYPDLEVIVVNDGSKDRMVEVLVEAYDMVKMKGEVVYGPIHCAEIRGIYRSPHDPRLVLIDKAPAGAKADASNAGVNFATKPWIVIMDADELVGGDVLLRCMTQVTHESGNVAMVGVTLLPTNECVVEDLKVVEPRVAKNPWVGFQTVEYLGAFVVSRPGNGRNWRVADYVRWIWHF
;
A
#
# COMPACT_ATOMS: atom_id res chain seq x y z
N MET A 1 -29.33 33.81 -26.57
CA MET A 1 -28.18 33.00 -27.02
C MET A 1 -28.72 31.92 -27.93
N ASN A 2 -28.32 31.88 -29.18
CA ASN A 2 -28.74 30.77 -30.08
C ASN A 2 -27.91 29.51 -29.79
N ALA A 3 -28.36 28.36 -30.30
CA ALA A 3 -27.70 27.07 -30.03
C ALA A 3 -26.21 27.06 -30.43
N GLU A 4 -25.86 27.72 -31.54
CA GLU A 4 -24.49 27.80 -32.03
C GLU A 4 -23.59 28.59 -31.06
N GLN A 5 -24.06 29.72 -30.55
CA GLN A 5 -23.34 30.51 -29.55
C GLN A 5 -23.15 29.75 -28.24
N PHE A 6 -24.15 28.97 -27.83
CA PHE A 6 -24.07 28.11 -26.65
C PHE A 6 -22.98 27.04 -26.83
N PHE A 7 -22.98 26.30 -27.94
CA PHE A 7 -21.96 25.27 -28.18
C PHE A 7 -20.56 25.86 -28.34
N ARG A 8 -20.40 27.00 -28.95
CA ARG A 8 -19.10 27.71 -29.01
C ARG A 8 -18.61 28.10 -27.62
N TYR A 9 -19.48 28.64 -26.78
CA TYR A 9 -19.11 28.99 -25.40
C TYR A 9 -18.71 27.77 -24.58
N VAL A 10 -19.50 26.71 -24.63
CA VAL A 10 -19.16 25.44 -23.97
C VAL A 10 -17.82 24.88 -24.47
N GLY A 11 -17.61 24.90 -25.78
CA GLY A 11 -16.34 24.45 -26.37
C GLY A 11 -15.13 25.28 -25.88
N MET A 12 -15.26 26.61 -25.79
CA MET A 12 -14.20 27.46 -25.23
C MET A 12 -13.92 27.18 -23.76
N VAL A 13 -14.97 26.97 -22.96
CA VAL A 13 -14.82 26.61 -21.53
C VAL A 13 -14.12 25.28 -21.39
N CYS A 14 -14.54 24.24 -22.12
CA CYS A 14 -13.88 22.94 -22.11
C CYS A 14 -12.41 23.02 -22.55
N ALA A 15 -12.13 23.77 -23.62
CA ALA A 15 -10.75 23.95 -24.08
C ALA A 15 -9.88 24.68 -23.05
N PHE A 16 -10.41 25.70 -22.38
CA PHE A 16 -9.72 26.40 -21.31
C PHE A 16 -9.42 25.51 -20.13
N PHE A 17 -10.41 24.72 -19.67
CA PHE A 17 -10.20 23.72 -18.62
C PHE A 17 -9.16 22.66 -19.01
N GLY A 18 -9.23 22.13 -20.24
CA GLY A 18 -8.24 21.20 -20.75
C GLY A 18 -6.83 21.80 -20.76
N PHE A 19 -6.69 23.00 -21.29
CA PHE A 19 -5.40 23.70 -21.34
C PHE A 19 -4.82 23.96 -19.94
N THR A 20 -5.62 24.47 -19.01
CA THR A 20 -5.16 24.74 -17.63
C THR A 20 -4.79 23.46 -16.90
N HIS A 21 -5.53 22.36 -17.12
CA HIS A 21 -5.21 21.06 -16.55
C HIS A 21 -3.86 20.53 -17.06
N TYR A 22 -3.65 20.52 -18.38
CA TYR A 22 -2.38 20.07 -18.95
C TYR A 22 -1.20 20.97 -18.58
N ALA A 23 -1.40 22.29 -18.52
CA ALA A 23 -0.37 23.21 -18.06
C ALA A 23 0.03 22.97 -16.60
N ALA A 24 -0.95 22.67 -15.73
CA ALA A 24 -0.69 22.30 -14.34
C ALA A 24 0.08 20.97 -14.24
N LEU A 25 -0.30 19.96 -15.03
CA LEU A 25 0.42 18.67 -15.06
C LEU A 25 1.87 18.84 -15.52
N LEU A 26 2.14 19.65 -16.54
CA LEU A 26 3.50 19.95 -17.00
C LEU A 26 4.30 20.68 -15.91
N LEU A 27 3.71 21.68 -15.26
CA LEU A 27 4.36 22.38 -14.15
C LEU A 27 4.70 21.42 -13.00
N TRP A 28 3.75 20.55 -12.61
CA TRP A 28 3.96 19.54 -11.58
C TRP A 28 5.04 18.53 -11.98
N GLY A 29 5.07 18.11 -13.24
CA GLY A 29 6.13 17.26 -13.79
C GLY A 29 7.53 17.89 -13.63
N VAL A 30 7.66 19.18 -13.95
CA VAL A 30 8.92 19.92 -13.77
C VAL A 30 9.31 20.05 -12.30
N LEU A 31 8.35 20.39 -11.43
CA LEU A 31 8.58 20.48 -9.98
C LEU A 31 8.96 19.15 -9.38
N SER A 32 8.28 18.07 -9.77
CA SER A 32 8.56 16.70 -9.33
C SER A 32 9.95 16.24 -9.72
N THR A 33 10.40 16.51 -10.95
CA THR A 33 11.77 16.14 -11.37
C THR A 33 12.85 16.84 -10.55
N LYS A 34 12.65 18.12 -10.19
CA LYS A 34 13.56 18.85 -9.30
C LYS A 34 13.56 18.24 -7.89
N LEU A 35 12.39 17.94 -7.35
CA LEU A 35 12.24 17.35 -6.02
C LEU A 35 12.85 15.95 -5.97
N LEU A 36 12.56 15.09 -6.96
CA LEU A 36 13.12 13.74 -7.04
C LEU A 36 14.66 13.76 -7.18
N ARG A 37 15.22 14.71 -7.93
CA ARG A 37 16.69 14.88 -8.01
C ARG A 37 17.29 15.25 -6.68
N SER A 38 16.64 16.15 -5.91
CA SER A 38 17.11 16.53 -4.57
C SER A 38 16.98 15.36 -3.58
N GLN A 39 15.89 14.60 -3.66
CA GLN A 39 15.69 13.39 -2.83
C GLN A 39 16.67 12.29 -3.17
N ARG A 40 16.96 12.02 -4.45
CA ARG A 40 18.00 11.06 -4.85
C ARG A 40 19.38 11.42 -4.32
N ALA A 41 19.71 12.70 -4.23
CA ALA A 41 20.93 13.16 -3.61
C ALA A 41 20.91 12.89 -2.09
N SER A 42 19.78 13.07 -1.43
CA SER A 42 19.59 12.79 0.00
C SER A 42 19.57 11.29 0.32
N ASN A 43 18.91 10.47 -0.51
CA ASN A 43 18.78 9.01 -0.32
C ASN A 43 20.10 8.24 -0.54
N ARG A 44 21.15 8.88 -1.06
CA ARG A 44 22.51 8.31 -1.11
C ARG A 44 23.20 8.29 0.25
N ILE A 45 22.59 8.87 1.28
CA ILE A 45 23.23 9.12 2.56
C ILE A 45 23.37 7.85 3.41
N GLU A 46 22.47 6.88 3.28
CA GLU A 46 22.61 5.63 4.01
C GLU A 46 22.41 4.40 3.09
N PRO A 47 23.45 3.58 2.90
CA PRO A 47 23.33 2.32 2.18
C PRO A 47 22.34 1.40 2.90
N TYR A 48 21.50 0.69 2.12
CA TYR A 48 20.55 -0.31 2.58
C TYR A 48 21.14 -1.30 3.61
N GLU A 49 22.40 -1.72 3.40
CA GLU A 49 23.10 -2.64 4.31
C GLU A 49 23.24 -2.08 5.75
N ARG A 50 23.36 -0.76 5.90
CA ARG A 50 23.41 -0.14 7.24
C ARG A 50 22.02 -0.08 7.88
N SER A 51 20.98 0.16 7.09
CA SER A 51 19.61 0.18 7.60
C SER A 51 19.18 -1.18 8.15
N ARG A 52 19.66 -2.28 7.58
CA ARG A 52 19.41 -3.65 8.11
C ARG A 52 20.00 -3.89 9.50
N LEU A 53 21.07 -3.19 9.87
CA LEU A 53 21.74 -3.33 11.17
C LEU A 53 21.13 -2.43 12.26
N ARG A 54 20.15 -1.59 11.90
CA ARG A 54 19.51 -0.69 12.87
C ARG A 54 18.55 -1.44 13.76
N GLN A 55 18.71 -1.24 15.07
CA GLN A 55 17.81 -1.77 16.09
C GLN A 55 16.82 -0.72 16.62
N ASP A 56 16.96 0.53 16.18
CA ASP A 56 16.17 1.68 16.62
C ASP A 56 14.96 1.99 15.71
N LEU A 57 14.67 1.10 14.75
CA LEU A 57 13.54 1.27 13.86
C LEU A 57 12.21 1.00 14.61
N PRO A 58 11.20 1.87 14.44
CA PRO A 58 9.92 1.69 15.11
C PRO A 58 9.17 0.48 14.57
N GLY A 59 8.43 -0.21 15.44
CA GLY A 59 7.59 -1.34 15.03
C GLY A 59 6.50 -0.93 14.03
N VAL A 60 6.14 -1.86 13.14
CA VAL A 60 5.14 -1.65 12.08
C VAL A 60 4.09 -2.76 12.13
N THR A 61 2.82 -2.39 12.14
CA THR A 61 1.69 -3.29 11.87
C THR A 61 1.27 -3.15 10.43
N MET A 62 1.32 -4.25 9.68
CA MET A 62 0.78 -4.34 8.32
C MET A 62 -0.62 -4.95 8.36
N ILE A 63 -1.61 -4.22 7.87
CA ILE A 63 -3.01 -4.64 7.84
C ILE A 63 -3.38 -5.00 6.39
N LEU A 64 -3.89 -6.21 6.20
CA LEU A 64 -4.36 -6.75 4.93
C LEU A 64 -5.89 -6.96 5.00
N PRO A 65 -6.71 -5.96 4.68
CA PRO A 65 -8.14 -6.15 4.56
C PRO A 65 -8.45 -6.92 3.27
N GLY A 66 -9.23 -7.99 3.38
CA GLY A 66 -9.61 -8.84 2.25
C GLY A 66 -11.10 -9.19 2.25
N TYR A 67 -11.67 -9.31 1.05
CA TYR A 67 -13.03 -9.79 0.80
C TYR A 67 -13.06 -10.62 -0.46
N ASN A 68 -13.32 -11.94 -0.33
CA ASN A 68 -13.31 -12.92 -1.42
C ASN A 68 -11.93 -13.03 -2.11
N GLU A 69 -10.85 -13.07 -1.33
CA GLU A 69 -9.47 -13.12 -1.80
C GLU A 69 -8.79 -14.49 -1.52
N ALA A 70 -9.58 -15.59 -1.47
CA ALA A 70 -9.04 -16.92 -1.17
C ALA A 70 -7.89 -17.36 -2.09
N VAL A 71 -7.84 -16.85 -3.32
CA VAL A 71 -6.80 -17.19 -4.32
C VAL A 71 -5.48 -16.47 -4.05
N THR A 72 -5.54 -15.21 -3.64
CA THR A 72 -4.39 -14.28 -3.55
C THR A 72 -3.84 -14.13 -2.15
N ILE A 73 -4.70 -14.27 -1.13
CA ILE A 73 -4.39 -13.90 0.25
C ILE A 73 -3.19 -14.64 0.85
N VAL A 74 -3.02 -15.94 0.56
CA VAL A 74 -1.87 -16.71 1.07
C VAL A 74 -0.56 -16.18 0.50
N GLY A 75 -0.57 -15.82 -0.79
CA GLY A 75 0.58 -15.17 -1.45
C GLY A 75 0.90 -13.80 -0.85
N ALA A 76 -0.12 -12.96 -0.64
CA ALA A 76 0.03 -11.63 -0.04
C ALA A 76 0.59 -11.71 1.39
N VAL A 77 0.05 -12.59 2.22
CA VAL A 77 0.56 -12.85 3.58
C VAL A 77 1.98 -13.38 3.55
N GLY A 78 2.28 -14.34 2.65
CA GLY A 78 3.63 -14.86 2.49
C GLY A 78 4.63 -13.76 2.07
N SER A 79 4.23 -12.84 1.20
CA SER A 79 5.03 -11.68 0.81
C SER A 79 5.27 -10.74 2.01
N ALA A 80 4.23 -10.45 2.79
CA ALA A 80 4.32 -9.60 3.96
C ALA A 80 5.26 -10.21 5.05
N LEU A 81 5.14 -11.49 5.34
CA LEU A 81 5.97 -12.17 6.34
C LEU A 81 7.45 -12.33 5.95
N ARG A 82 7.76 -12.24 4.64
CA ARG A 82 9.14 -12.26 4.12
C ARG A 82 9.82 -10.89 4.12
N LEU A 83 9.11 -9.84 4.53
CA LEU A 83 9.73 -8.52 4.64
C LEU A 83 10.89 -8.55 5.62
N GLU A 84 12.00 -7.99 5.20
CA GLU A 84 13.21 -7.86 6.02
C GLU A 84 13.03 -6.68 7.01
N TYR A 85 12.12 -6.87 7.98
CA TYR A 85 11.85 -5.85 8.99
C TYR A 85 11.84 -6.46 10.40
N PRO A 86 12.59 -5.88 11.37
CA PRO A 86 12.84 -6.55 12.65
C PRO A 86 11.59 -6.63 13.53
N ASP A 87 10.77 -5.60 13.61
CA ASP A 87 9.59 -5.53 14.47
C ASP A 87 8.31 -5.35 13.64
N LEU A 88 7.92 -6.44 12.94
CA LEU A 88 6.76 -6.50 12.07
C LEU A 88 5.63 -7.30 12.72
N GLU A 89 4.42 -6.78 12.64
CA GLU A 89 3.15 -7.48 12.89
C GLU A 89 2.32 -7.51 11.61
N VAL A 90 1.69 -8.62 11.30
CA VAL A 90 0.82 -8.79 10.13
C VAL A 90 -0.58 -9.17 10.59
N ILE A 91 -1.54 -8.33 10.29
CA ILE A 91 -2.96 -8.53 10.64
C ILE A 91 -3.76 -8.67 9.35
N VAL A 92 -4.31 -9.84 9.10
CA VAL A 92 -5.26 -10.07 8.02
C VAL A 92 -6.67 -9.85 8.55
N VAL A 93 -7.50 -9.11 7.84
CA VAL A 93 -8.88 -8.88 8.22
C VAL A 93 -9.81 -9.40 7.15
N ASN A 94 -10.54 -10.45 7.45
CA ASN A 94 -11.62 -10.97 6.61
C ASN A 94 -12.90 -10.15 6.83
N ASP A 95 -13.36 -9.42 5.80
CA ASP A 95 -14.61 -8.62 5.85
C ASP A 95 -15.85 -9.46 5.50
N GLY A 96 -15.99 -10.62 6.13
CA GLY A 96 -17.11 -11.50 5.93
C GLY A 96 -17.18 -12.11 4.53
N SER A 97 -16.06 -12.59 4.01
CA SER A 97 -15.97 -13.25 2.71
C SER A 97 -16.97 -14.40 2.58
N LYS A 98 -17.41 -14.64 1.36
CA LYS A 98 -18.31 -15.76 0.99
C LYS A 98 -17.53 -16.95 0.43
N ASP A 99 -16.27 -16.73 0.09
CA ASP A 99 -15.34 -17.76 -0.35
C ASP A 99 -14.64 -18.43 0.86
N ARG A 100 -13.64 -19.27 0.58
CA ARG A 100 -12.88 -20.00 1.60
C ARG A 100 -11.66 -19.23 2.15
N MET A 101 -11.68 -17.89 2.14
CA MET A 101 -10.52 -17.08 2.53
C MET A 101 -10.01 -17.39 3.95
N VAL A 102 -10.92 -17.55 4.93
CA VAL A 102 -10.55 -17.90 6.31
C VAL A 102 -9.95 -19.28 6.39
N GLU A 103 -10.60 -20.26 5.73
CA GLU A 103 -10.17 -21.67 5.76
C GLU A 103 -8.78 -21.85 5.13
N VAL A 104 -8.54 -21.23 3.96
CA VAL A 104 -7.22 -21.36 3.30
C VAL A 104 -6.08 -20.74 4.12
N LEU A 105 -6.35 -19.66 4.84
CA LEU A 105 -5.37 -19.06 5.76
C LEU A 105 -5.15 -19.94 6.99
N VAL A 106 -6.21 -20.46 7.59
CA VAL A 106 -6.12 -21.36 8.73
C VAL A 106 -5.33 -22.62 8.35
N GLU A 107 -5.61 -23.21 7.19
CA GLU A 107 -4.89 -24.39 6.67
C GLU A 107 -3.42 -24.08 6.35
N ALA A 108 -3.13 -22.94 5.69
CA ALA A 108 -1.78 -22.60 5.24
C ALA A 108 -0.81 -22.25 6.38
N TYR A 109 -1.32 -21.71 7.49
CA TYR A 109 -0.51 -21.23 8.62
C TYR A 109 -0.82 -21.92 9.93
N ASP A 110 -1.54 -23.07 9.93
CA ASP A 110 -1.96 -23.85 11.10
C ASP A 110 -2.59 -22.98 12.18
N MET A 111 -3.46 -22.04 11.79
CA MET A 111 -3.94 -21.02 12.70
C MET A 111 -4.96 -21.60 13.69
N VAL A 112 -4.87 -21.17 14.94
CA VAL A 112 -5.75 -21.60 16.03
C VAL A 112 -6.64 -20.45 16.45
N LYS A 113 -7.95 -20.71 16.57
CA LYS A 113 -8.91 -19.72 17.07
C LYS A 113 -8.65 -19.44 18.54
N MET A 114 -8.50 -18.16 18.86
CA MET A 114 -8.32 -17.70 20.23
C MET A 114 -9.61 -17.90 21.03
N LYS A 115 -9.48 -18.34 22.29
CA LYS A 115 -10.59 -18.47 23.24
C LYS A 115 -10.63 -17.26 24.15
N GLY A 116 -11.82 -16.78 24.46
CA GLY A 116 -12.04 -15.69 25.40
C GLY A 116 -12.52 -14.40 24.74
N GLU A 117 -12.89 -13.46 25.59
CA GLU A 117 -13.30 -12.13 25.18
C GLU A 117 -12.07 -11.33 24.76
N VAL A 118 -12.09 -10.77 23.57
CA VAL A 118 -10.96 -9.99 23.07
C VAL A 118 -11.29 -8.51 23.20
N VAL A 119 -10.50 -7.83 24.00
CA VAL A 119 -10.56 -6.38 24.11
C VAL A 119 -9.85 -5.78 22.90
N TYR A 120 -10.56 -4.96 22.14
CA TYR A 120 -10.02 -4.24 20.98
C TYR A 120 -10.24 -2.73 21.14
N GLY A 121 -9.55 -1.95 20.32
CA GLY A 121 -9.54 -0.49 20.40
C GLY A 121 -10.91 0.16 20.18
N PRO A 122 -11.02 1.48 20.39
CA PRO A 122 -12.29 2.20 20.41
C PRO A 122 -12.86 2.56 19.04
N ILE A 123 -12.17 2.24 17.94
CA ILE A 123 -12.63 2.63 16.60
C ILE A 123 -13.78 1.72 16.19
N HIS A 124 -14.90 2.31 15.79
CA HIS A 124 -16.07 1.56 15.37
C HIS A 124 -15.75 0.65 14.18
N CYS A 125 -16.11 -0.62 14.31
CA CYS A 125 -16.08 -1.63 13.26
C CYS A 125 -17.22 -2.65 13.47
N ALA A 126 -17.55 -3.42 12.43
CA ALA A 126 -18.55 -4.49 12.57
C ALA A 126 -18.05 -5.59 13.51
N GLU A 127 -18.99 -6.41 13.99
CA GLU A 127 -18.77 -7.47 14.97
C GLU A 127 -17.63 -8.43 14.57
N ILE A 128 -16.72 -8.68 15.52
CA ILE A 128 -15.63 -9.65 15.37
C ILE A 128 -16.15 -11.04 15.71
N ARG A 129 -16.12 -11.95 14.74
CA ARG A 129 -16.59 -13.35 14.85
C ARG A 129 -15.52 -14.30 15.37
N GLY A 130 -14.27 -13.97 15.13
CA GLY A 130 -13.14 -14.78 15.56
C GLY A 130 -11.80 -14.13 15.31
N ILE A 131 -10.84 -14.52 16.15
CA ILE A 131 -9.44 -14.13 16.01
C ILE A 131 -8.63 -15.41 16.02
N TYR A 132 -7.69 -15.50 15.10
CA TYR A 132 -6.84 -16.66 14.92
C TYR A 132 -5.38 -16.23 14.96
N ARG A 133 -4.53 -17.08 15.53
CA ARG A 133 -3.08 -16.87 15.57
C ARG A 133 -2.36 -18.11 15.06
N SER A 134 -1.27 -17.90 14.34
CA SER A 134 -0.40 -19.01 13.95
C SER A 134 0.51 -19.37 15.13
N PRO A 135 0.64 -20.66 15.47
CA PRO A 135 1.63 -21.13 16.44
C PRO A 135 3.06 -21.07 15.92
N HIS A 136 3.24 -21.04 14.59
CA HIS A 136 4.54 -21.07 13.94
C HIS A 136 5.09 -19.66 13.64
N ASP A 137 4.22 -18.66 13.49
CA ASP A 137 4.63 -17.27 13.29
C ASP A 137 3.80 -16.33 14.19
N PRO A 138 4.35 -15.91 15.34
CA PRO A 138 3.63 -15.07 16.29
C PRO A 138 3.30 -13.68 15.75
N ARG A 139 3.90 -13.27 14.63
CA ARG A 139 3.62 -11.98 13.98
C ARG A 139 2.26 -11.97 13.26
N LEU A 140 1.72 -13.17 12.91
CA LEU A 140 0.53 -13.29 12.08
C LEU A 140 -0.74 -13.44 12.93
N VAL A 141 -1.69 -12.55 12.65
CA VAL A 141 -3.04 -12.55 13.24
C VAL A 141 -4.06 -12.52 12.11
N LEU A 142 -5.11 -13.33 12.20
CA LEU A 142 -6.28 -13.26 11.33
C LEU A 142 -7.50 -12.84 12.17
N ILE A 143 -8.20 -11.82 11.72
CA ILE A 143 -9.46 -11.32 12.28
C ILE A 143 -10.58 -11.67 11.31
N ASP A 144 -11.54 -12.47 11.74
CA ASP A 144 -12.77 -12.73 11.00
C ASP A 144 -13.90 -11.87 11.57
N LYS A 145 -14.51 -11.01 10.75
CA LYS A 145 -15.57 -10.09 11.16
C LYS A 145 -16.83 -10.22 10.32
N ALA A 146 -17.92 -9.70 10.82
CA ALA A 146 -19.15 -9.54 10.06
C ALA A 146 -18.93 -8.57 8.89
N PRO A 147 -19.58 -8.82 7.71
CA PRO A 147 -19.43 -7.97 6.55
C PRO A 147 -20.01 -6.58 6.83
N ALA A 148 -19.26 -5.53 6.52
CA ALA A 148 -19.73 -4.15 6.56
C ALA A 148 -19.83 -3.53 5.15
N GLY A 149 -19.28 -4.20 4.13
CA GLY A 149 -19.31 -3.73 2.74
C GLY A 149 -18.39 -2.52 2.48
N ALA A 150 -17.45 -2.24 3.39
CA ALA A 150 -16.52 -1.12 3.25
C ALA A 150 -15.13 -1.51 3.73
N LYS A 151 -14.13 -1.37 2.86
CA LYS A 151 -12.71 -1.60 3.19
C LYS A 151 -12.25 -0.81 4.41
N ALA A 152 -12.80 0.40 4.60
CA ALA A 152 -12.49 1.24 5.77
C ALA A 152 -12.86 0.56 7.10
N ASP A 153 -13.98 -0.16 7.15
CA ASP A 153 -14.42 -0.87 8.37
C ASP A 153 -13.48 -2.05 8.68
N ALA A 154 -13.04 -2.80 7.66
CA ALA A 154 -12.04 -3.83 7.83
C ALA A 154 -10.69 -3.26 8.28
N SER A 155 -10.28 -2.11 7.72
CA SER A 155 -9.08 -1.40 8.16
C SER A 155 -9.19 -0.95 9.61
N ASN A 156 -10.35 -0.42 10.02
CA ASN A 156 -10.63 -0.02 11.41
C ASN A 156 -10.49 -1.20 12.39
N ALA A 157 -11.02 -2.38 12.01
CA ALA A 157 -10.83 -3.59 12.78
C ALA A 157 -9.33 -3.92 12.94
N GLY A 158 -8.55 -3.89 11.87
CA GLY A 158 -7.10 -4.10 11.92
C GLY A 158 -6.38 -3.09 12.81
N VAL A 159 -6.73 -1.79 12.72
CA VAL A 159 -6.15 -0.72 13.56
C VAL A 159 -6.45 -0.95 15.04
N ASN A 160 -7.66 -1.40 15.38
CA ASN A 160 -8.03 -1.70 16.77
C ASN A 160 -7.17 -2.81 17.40
N PHE A 161 -6.60 -3.70 16.60
CA PHE A 161 -5.75 -4.80 17.07
C PHE A 161 -4.26 -4.54 16.86
N ALA A 162 -3.90 -3.47 16.15
CA ALA A 162 -2.51 -3.11 15.92
C ALA A 162 -1.77 -2.80 17.23
N THR A 163 -0.59 -3.41 17.41
CA THR A 163 0.23 -3.22 18.61
C THR A 163 1.43 -2.30 18.35
N LYS A 164 1.74 -2.01 17.08
CA LYS A 164 2.91 -1.20 16.72
C LYS A 164 2.53 0.25 16.45
N PRO A 165 3.47 1.20 16.65
CA PRO A 165 3.20 2.63 16.48
C PRO A 165 2.96 3.06 15.03
N TRP A 166 3.43 2.29 14.05
CA TRP A 166 3.24 2.58 12.64
C TRP A 166 2.32 1.55 11.99
N ILE A 167 1.45 2.03 11.11
CA ILE A 167 0.45 1.21 10.43
C ILE A 167 0.63 1.35 8.93
N VAL A 168 0.63 0.22 8.24
CA VAL A 168 0.58 0.12 6.78
C VAL A 168 -0.66 -0.66 6.39
N ILE A 169 -1.50 -0.11 5.51
CA ILE A 169 -2.64 -0.83 4.94
C ILE A 169 -2.24 -1.27 3.54
N MET A 170 -2.34 -2.56 3.27
CA MET A 170 -1.98 -3.21 2.01
C MET A 170 -3.16 -4.00 1.48
N ASP A 171 -3.41 -3.96 0.18
CA ASP A 171 -4.46 -4.77 -0.43
C ASP A 171 -4.06 -6.24 -0.46
N ALA A 172 -5.04 -7.14 -0.35
CA ALA A 172 -4.84 -8.57 -0.26
C ALA A 172 -4.33 -9.22 -1.58
N ASP A 173 -4.31 -8.45 -2.66
CA ASP A 173 -3.82 -8.82 -3.99
C ASP A 173 -2.48 -8.16 -4.36
N GLU A 174 -1.83 -7.47 -3.40
CA GLU A 174 -0.57 -6.76 -3.64
C GLU A 174 0.67 -7.57 -3.21
N LEU A 175 1.78 -7.33 -3.90
CA LEU A 175 3.11 -7.80 -3.50
C LEU A 175 3.96 -6.64 -2.98
N VAL A 176 4.74 -6.92 -1.96
CA VAL A 176 5.62 -5.91 -1.32
C VAL A 176 7.08 -6.28 -1.54
N GLY A 177 7.88 -5.30 -1.96
CA GLY A 177 9.34 -5.48 -2.04
C GLY A 177 9.95 -5.73 -0.66
N GLY A 178 10.87 -6.69 -0.54
CA GLY A 178 11.40 -7.16 0.75
C GLY A 178 11.99 -6.09 1.66
N ASP A 179 12.47 -4.98 1.10
CA ASP A 179 13.14 -3.89 1.82
C ASP A 179 12.29 -2.61 1.98
N VAL A 180 11.04 -2.62 1.50
CA VAL A 180 10.17 -1.43 1.49
C VAL A 180 9.99 -0.80 2.87
N LEU A 181 9.63 -1.60 3.88
CA LEU A 181 9.43 -1.07 5.23
C LEU A 181 10.72 -0.54 5.83
N LEU A 182 11.82 -1.26 5.65
CA LEU A 182 13.12 -0.87 6.14
C LEU A 182 13.51 0.53 5.65
N ARG A 183 13.32 0.77 4.37
CA ARG A 183 13.61 2.06 3.76
C ARG A 183 12.64 3.16 4.22
N CYS A 184 11.34 2.88 4.26
CA CYS A 184 10.34 3.84 4.76
C CYS A 184 10.66 4.28 6.19
N MET A 185 10.93 3.34 7.07
CA MET A 185 11.18 3.64 8.48
C MET A 185 12.57 4.26 8.71
N THR A 186 13.56 3.93 7.89
CA THR A 186 14.84 4.65 7.91
C THR A 186 14.65 6.14 7.60
N GLN A 187 13.80 6.49 6.63
CA GLN A 187 13.48 7.90 6.37
C GLN A 187 12.79 8.57 7.57
N VAL A 188 11.84 7.88 8.19
CA VAL A 188 11.14 8.38 9.39
C VAL A 188 12.12 8.71 10.51
N THR A 189 13.10 7.85 10.75
CA THR A 189 14.08 8.04 11.83
C THR A 189 15.14 9.10 11.51
N HIS A 190 15.44 9.35 10.24
CA HIS A 190 16.36 10.41 9.84
C HIS A 190 15.75 11.81 9.88
N GLU A 191 14.44 11.90 9.79
CA GLU A 191 13.74 13.18 9.86
C GLU A 191 13.57 13.58 11.33
N SER A 192 14.23 14.66 11.74
CA SER A 192 14.09 15.25 13.08
C SER A 192 12.73 15.94 13.31
N GLY A 193 11.78 15.76 12.42
CA GLY A 193 10.47 16.39 12.45
C GLY A 193 9.32 15.38 12.64
N ASN A 194 8.11 15.90 12.78
CA ASN A 194 6.89 15.12 12.91
C ASN A 194 6.49 14.51 11.57
N VAL A 195 6.99 13.32 11.25
CA VAL A 195 6.54 12.56 10.09
C VAL A 195 5.25 11.84 10.46
N ALA A 196 4.14 12.25 9.84
CA ALA A 196 2.84 11.62 10.05
C ALA A 196 2.56 10.50 9.03
N MET A 197 3.18 10.55 7.84
CA MET A 197 2.91 9.60 6.76
C MET A 197 4.11 9.48 5.81
N VAL A 198 4.36 8.26 5.33
CA VAL A 198 5.32 7.96 4.26
C VAL A 198 4.55 7.26 3.14
N GLY A 199 4.72 7.75 1.91
CA GLY A 199 4.10 7.15 0.73
C GLY A 199 5.08 6.26 -0.04
N VAL A 200 4.54 5.23 -0.70
CA VAL A 200 5.29 4.36 -1.62
C VAL A 200 4.74 4.47 -3.03
N THR A 201 5.57 4.18 -4.03
CA THR A 201 5.13 4.12 -5.42
C THR A 201 4.54 2.75 -5.72
N LEU A 202 3.39 2.73 -6.36
CA LEU A 202 2.72 1.51 -6.82
C LEU A 202 2.94 1.36 -8.33
N LEU A 203 3.23 0.15 -8.78
CA LEU A 203 3.31 -0.17 -10.22
C LEU A 203 2.63 -1.51 -10.51
N PRO A 204 1.98 -1.67 -11.67
CA PRO A 204 1.44 -2.96 -12.10
C PRO A 204 2.55 -3.99 -12.29
N THR A 205 2.30 -5.24 -11.89
CA THR A 205 3.23 -6.36 -12.09
C THR A 205 2.94 -7.19 -13.33
N ASN A 206 1.91 -6.82 -14.09
CA ASN A 206 1.52 -7.54 -15.29
C ASN A 206 2.71 -7.71 -16.25
N GLU A 207 2.93 -8.96 -16.69
CA GLU A 207 4.04 -9.38 -17.57
C GLU A 207 5.46 -9.24 -16.94
N CYS A 208 5.58 -8.76 -15.69
CA CYS A 208 6.86 -8.83 -14.97
C CYS A 208 7.21 -10.28 -14.63
N VAL A 209 8.50 -10.57 -14.50
CA VAL A 209 8.93 -11.86 -13.97
C VAL A 209 8.92 -11.78 -12.44
N VAL A 210 8.14 -12.67 -11.83
CA VAL A 210 8.02 -12.75 -10.38
C VAL A 210 8.55 -14.10 -9.91
N GLU A 211 9.54 -14.07 -9.04
CA GLU A 211 10.12 -15.26 -8.39
C GLU A 211 10.08 -15.06 -6.88
N ASP A 212 9.66 -16.07 -6.14
CA ASP A 212 9.52 -16.01 -4.68
C ASP A 212 8.77 -14.78 -4.15
N LEU A 213 7.68 -14.39 -4.83
CA LEU A 213 6.87 -13.21 -4.51
C LEU A 213 7.66 -11.88 -4.64
N LYS A 214 8.76 -11.86 -5.37
CA LYS A 214 9.53 -10.65 -5.70
C LYS A 214 9.56 -10.44 -7.20
N VAL A 215 9.42 -9.19 -7.63
CA VAL A 215 9.64 -8.83 -9.03
C VAL A 215 11.14 -8.84 -9.29
N VAL A 216 11.62 -9.83 -10.04
CA VAL A 216 13.05 -9.97 -10.41
C VAL A 216 13.37 -9.28 -11.74
N GLU A 217 12.40 -9.22 -12.64
CA GLU A 217 12.55 -8.50 -13.91
C GLU A 217 11.30 -7.64 -14.17
N PRO A 218 11.40 -6.31 -14.03
CA PRO A 218 10.31 -5.41 -14.39
C PRO A 218 10.19 -5.33 -15.92
N ARG A 219 8.98 -5.49 -16.43
CA ARG A 219 8.67 -5.39 -17.86
C ARG A 219 7.55 -4.40 -18.09
N VAL A 220 7.59 -3.73 -19.24
CA VAL A 220 6.47 -2.92 -19.69
C VAL A 220 5.44 -3.84 -20.34
N ALA A 221 4.23 -3.80 -19.85
CA ALA A 221 3.16 -4.65 -20.37
C ALA A 221 2.87 -4.32 -21.84
N LYS A 222 2.68 -5.37 -22.66
CA LYS A 222 2.29 -5.25 -24.06
C LYS A 222 0.81 -4.91 -24.21
N ASN A 223 0.01 -5.25 -23.19
CA ASN A 223 -1.39 -4.88 -23.16
C ASN A 223 -1.53 -3.36 -22.99
N PRO A 224 -2.16 -2.63 -23.94
CA PRO A 224 -2.27 -1.17 -23.88
C PRO A 224 -3.04 -0.66 -22.66
N TRP A 225 -4.02 -1.41 -22.15
CA TRP A 225 -4.76 -1.05 -20.95
C TRP A 225 -3.88 -1.03 -19.69
N VAL A 226 -3.01 -2.02 -19.54
CA VAL A 226 -2.01 -2.05 -18.47
C VAL A 226 -0.99 -0.94 -18.66
N GLY A 227 -0.62 -0.64 -19.91
CA GLY A 227 0.23 0.51 -20.22
C GLY A 227 -0.38 1.83 -19.77
N PHE A 228 -1.67 2.06 -20.05
CA PHE A 228 -2.40 3.25 -19.55
C PHE A 228 -2.43 3.31 -18.03
N GLN A 229 -2.72 2.21 -17.36
CA GLN A 229 -2.70 2.13 -15.90
C GLN A 229 -1.30 2.44 -15.33
N THR A 230 -0.24 1.95 -15.97
CA THR A 230 1.14 2.26 -15.57
C THR A 230 1.43 3.75 -15.67
N VAL A 231 1.01 4.40 -16.77
CA VAL A 231 1.16 5.85 -16.95
C VAL A 231 0.36 6.64 -15.92
N GLU A 232 -0.88 6.21 -15.63
CA GLU A 232 -1.71 6.82 -14.59
C GLU A 232 -1.05 6.73 -13.21
N TYR A 233 -0.54 5.56 -12.84
CA TYR A 233 0.14 5.35 -11.56
C TYR A 233 1.44 6.16 -11.46
N LEU A 234 2.25 6.18 -12.50
CA LEU A 234 3.43 7.05 -12.55
C LEU A 234 3.02 8.53 -12.41
N GLY A 235 1.95 8.95 -13.09
CA GLY A 235 1.40 10.29 -12.96
C GLY A 235 0.97 10.60 -11.53
N ALA A 236 0.23 9.70 -10.90
CA ALA A 236 -0.27 9.88 -9.54
C ALA A 236 0.84 9.86 -8.49
N PHE A 237 1.73 8.88 -8.53
CA PHE A 237 2.70 8.64 -7.46
C PHE A 237 4.04 9.38 -7.65
N VAL A 238 4.48 9.57 -8.89
CA VAL A 238 5.79 10.18 -9.19
C VAL A 238 5.66 11.66 -9.54
N VAL A 239 4.56 12.05 -10.19
CA VAL A 239 4.37 13.43 -10.66
C VAL A 239 3.51 14.26 -9.70
N SER A 240 2.29 13.78 -9.40
CA SER A 240 1.31 14.59 -8.66
C SER A 240 1.59 14.68 -7.17
N ARG A 241 1.96 13.58 -6.51
CA ARG A 241 2.21 13.57 -5.06
C ARG A 241 3.43 14.38 -4.66
N PRO A 242 4.63 14.22 -5.29
CA PRO A 242 5.79 15.03 -4.96
C PRO A 242 5.61 16.51 -5.31
N GLY A 243 4.87 16.81 -6.43
CA GLY A 243 4.64 18.18 -6.87
C GLY A 243 3.69 19.00 -5.98
N ASN A 244 2.85 18.33 -5.18
CA ASN A 244 1.74 18.96 -4.47
C ASN A 244 2.05 19.37 -3.02
N GLY A 245 3.27 19.19 -2.51
CA GLY A 245 3.60 19.60 -1.16
C GLY A 245 5.08 19.56 -0.79
N ARG A 246 5.52 20.59 -0.07
CA ARG A 246 6.88 20.67 0.49
C ARG A 246 7.17 19.59 1.55
N ASN A 247 6.14 18.92 2.09
CA ASN A 247 6.22 17.96 3.18
C ASN A 247 5.95 16.51 2.76
N TRP A 248 5.70 16.23 1.47
CA TRP A 248 5.55 14.87 0.95
C TRP A 248 6.91 14.36 0.49
N ARG A 249 7.43 13.37 1.16
CA ARG A 249 8.57 12.60 0.67
C ARG A 249 8.06 11.26 0.19
N VAL A 250 8.30 10.99 -1.08
CA VAL A 250 8.08 9.66 -1.66
C VAL A 250 9.35 8.88 -1.38
N ALA A 251 9.25 7.83 -0.60
CA ALA A 251 10.31 6.85 -0.59
C ALA A 251 10.46 6.33 -2.03
N ASP A 252 11.68 6.28 -2.57
CA ASP A 252 11.97 5.83 -3.95
C ASP A 252 11.72 4.32 -4.10
N TYR A 253 10.50 3.85 -3.74
CA TYR A 253 10.16 2.43 -3.68
C TYR A 253 8.96 2.13 -4.52
N VAL A 254 9.18 1.16 -5.37
CA VAL A 254 8.18 0.58 -6.22
C VAL A 254 7.48 -0.52 -5.42
N ARG A 255 6.20 -0.32 -5.11
CA ARG A 255 5.29 -1.35 -4.67
C ARG A 255 4.63 -1.93 -5.91
N TRP A 256 4.67 -3.24 -6.07
CA TRP A 256 4.10 -3.92 -7.22
C TRP A 256 2.68 -4.40 -6.87
N ILE A 257 1.74 -4.18 -7.77
CA ILE A 257 0.35 -4.62 -7.65
C ILE A 257 0.12 -5.75 -8.64
N TRP A 258 -0.38 -6.88 -8.15
CA TRP A 258 -0.94 -7.93 -8.98
C TRP A 258 -2.37 -7.55 -9.37
N HIS A 259 -2.64 -7.53 -10.67
CA HIS A 259 -4.00 -7.62 -11.18
C HIS A 259 -4.07 -8.90 -12.01
N PHE A 260 -4.97 -9.79 -11.62
CA PHE A 260 -5.35 -10.97 -12.38
C PHE A 260 -6.33 -10.61 -13.49
#